data_b424ea57e8390cf9258310911c076bb2
#
_entry.id   b424ea57e8390cf9258310911c076bb2
#
_cell.length_a   1.000
_cell.length_b   1.000
_cell.length_c   1.000
_cell.angle_alpha   90.00
_cell.angle_beta   90.00
_cell.angle_gamma   90.00
#
_symmetry.space_group_name_H-M   'P 1'
#
loop_
_entity.id
_entity.type
_entity.pdbx_description
1 polymer ?
#
loop_
_entity_poly.entity_id
_entity_poly.type
_entity_poly.pdbx_seq_one_letter_code
_entity_poly.pdbx_strand_id
1 'polypeptide(L)'
;MNNAPSFDAVFQDIENKNILVVTTTWNKDFLAPAIEEIALHAKEEKINMAVKFCPGSLELAATIKRTLKNAEFDGVIALGLVIKGDTPHFKLVSRQTFHDLGKV
;
A
#
# COMPACT_ATOMS: atom_id res chain seq x y z
N MET A 1 14.48 7.49 21.95
CA MET A 1 13.16 7.12 22.38
C MET A 1 12.14 7.39 21.29
N ASN A 2 11.29 6.47 21.08
CA ASN A 2 10.30 6.59 20.03
C ASN A 2 9.05 7.29 20.56
N ASN A 3 8.79 8.49 20.07
CA ASN A 3 7.57 9.24 20.35
C ASN A 3 6.52 9.03 19.26
N ALA A 4 6.37 7.78 18.83
CA ALA A 4 5.31 7.48 17.88
C ALA A 4 3.97 7.90 18.47
N PRO A 5 3.17 8.69 17.76
CA PRO A 5 1.86 9.06 18.27
C PRO A 5 1.00 7.81 18.45
N SER A 6 0.37 7.72 19.61
CA SER A 6 -0.67 6.71 19.77
C SER A 6 -1.88 7.17 18.96
N PHE A 7 -2.26 6.39 17.99
CA PHE A 7 -3.48 6.64 17.25
C PHE A 7 -4.63 5.96 17.97
N ASP A 8 -5.30 6.69 18.84
CA ASP A 8 -6.66 6.31 19.21
C ASP A 8 -7.55 6.72 18.04
N ALA A 9 -7.55 5.89 17.02
CA ALA A 9 -8.37 6.16 15.86
C ALA A 9 -9.83 5.97 16.21
N VAL A 10 -10.58 7.06 16.22
CA VAL A 10 -12.03 6.98 16.24
C VAL A 10 -12.49 6.73 14.82
N PHE A 11 -12.79 5.48 14.51
CA PHE A 11 -13.34 5.11 13.22
C PHE A 11 -14.83 5.37 13.22
N GLN A 12 -15.24 6.49 12.63
CA GLN A 12 -16.65 6.78 12.42
C GLN A 12 -16.96 6.62 10.94
N ASP A 13 -18.07 5.93 10.65
CA ASP A 13 -18.65 5.84 9.32
C ASP A 13 -17.71 5.25 8.25
N ILE A 14 -16.93 4.23 8.62
CA ILE A 14 -16.05 3.55 7.67
C ILE A 14 -16.70 2.33 7.01
N GLU A 15 -17.87 1.91 7.48
CA GLU A 15 -18.58 0.78 6.88
C GLU A 15 -18.90 1.06 5.41
N ASN A 16 -18.71 0.05 4.58
CA ASN A 16 -18.94 0.09 3.13
C ASN A 16 -18.00 1.04 2.36
N LYS A 17 -16.98 1.60 3.01
CA LYS A 17 -15.94 2.34 2.29
C LYS A 17 -15.12 1.38 1.43
N ASN A 18 -14.58 1.91 0.35
CA ASN A 18 -13.80 1.14 -0.61
C ASN A 18 -12.31 1.49 -0.48
N ILE A 19 -11.48 0.48 -0.20
CA ILE A 19 -10.05 0.65 -0.09
C ILE A 19 -9.37 -0.17 -1.18
N LEU A 20 -8.42 0.47 -1.87
CA LEU A 20 -7.54 -0.18 -2.83
C LEU A 20 -6.21 -0.48 -2.14
N VAL A 21 -5.79 -1.73 -2.21
CA VAL A 21 -4.44 -2.13 -1.82
C VAL A 21 -3.66 -2.43 -3.10
N VAL A 22 -2.57 -1.73 -3.33
CA VAL A 22 -1.67 -1.99 -4.43
C VAL A 22 -0.36 -2.51 -3.87
N THR A 23 0.06 -3.65 -4.33
CA THR A 23 1.25 -4.33 -3.83
C THR A 23 2.04 -4.92 -4.98
N THR A 24 3.21 -5.49 -4.69
CA THR A 24 4.11 -5.98 -5.71
C THR A 24 4.14 -7.50 -5.77
N THR A 25 4.28 -8.03 -6.97
CA THR A 25 4.55 -9.46 -7.18
C THR A 25 5.95 -9.79 -6.68
N TRP A 26 6.90 -8.88 -6.91
CA TRP A 26 8.24 -9.00 -6.37
C TRP A 26 8.18 -8.93 -4.85
N ASN A 27 8.81 -9.87 -4.17
CA ASN A 27 8.80 -10.00 -2.72
C ASN A 27 7.41 -10.27 -2.10
N LYS A 28 6.49 -10.83 -2.88
CA LYS A 28 5.11 -11.04 -2.40
C LYS A 28 5.04 -11.91 -1.13
N ASP A 29 5.96 -12.86 -0.96
CA ASP A 29 5.95 -13.74 0.20
C ASP A 29 6.26 -12.98 1.49
N PHE A 30 7.07 -11.93 1.42
CA PHE A 30 7.34 -11.05 2.55
C PHE A 30 6.17 -10.12 2.85
N LEU A 31 5.38 -9.78 1.84
CA LEU A 31 4.26 -8.86 1.96
C LEU A 31 2.94 -9.55 2.31
N ALA A 32 2.83 -10.85 2.06
CA ALA A 32 1.61 -11.60 2.28
C ALA A 32 1.04 -11.46 3.71
N PRO A 33 1.85 -11.53 4.79
CA PRO A 33 1.31 -11.34 6.13
C PRO A 33 0.68 -9.96 6.34
N ALA A 34 1.25 -8.91 5.74
CA ALA A 34 0.69 -7.56 5.83
C ALA A 34 -0.66 -7.47 5.10
N ILE A 35 -0.75 -8.08 3.93
CA ILE A 35 -2.00 -8.10 3.15
C ILE A 35 -3.08 -8.86 3.90
N GLU A 36 -2.74 -9.99 4.49
CA GLU A 36 -3.67 -10.80 5.28
C GLU A 36 -4.20 -10.02 6.50
N GLU A 37 -3.32 -9.30 7.18
CA GLU A 37 -3.70 -8.49 8.33
C GLU A 37 -4.64 -7.35 7.93
N ILE A 38 -4.35 -6.69 6.82
CA ILE A 38 -5.22 -5.64 6.27
C ILE A 38 -6.58 -6.22 5.91
N ALA A 39 -6.61 -7.39 5.27
CA ALA A 39 -7.85 -8.05 4.89
C ALA A 39 -8.71 -8.42 6.10
N LEU A 40 -8.07 -8.89 7.17
CA LEU A 40 -8.75 -9.22 8.42
C LEU A 40 -9.41 -7.99 9.04
N HIS A 41 -8.68 -6.88 9.14
CA HIS A 41 -9.21 -5.63 9.65
C HIS A 41 -10.34 -5.07 8.78
N ALA A 42 -10.17 -5.15 7.46
CA ALA A 42 -11.22 -4.72 6.53
C ALA A 42 -12.53 -5.50 6.75
N LYS A 43 -12.41 -6.81 6.95
CA LYS A 43 -13.58 -7.66 7.23
C LYS A 43 -14.25 -7.28 8.55
N GLU A 44 -13.47 -7.09 9.61
CA GLU A 44 -13.98 -6.71 10.92
C GLU A 44 -14.73 -5.37 10.89
N GLU A 45 -14.20 -4.40 10.14
CA GLU A 45 -14.75 -3.05 10.04
C GLU A 45 -15.74 -2.89 8.88
N LYS A 46 -16.06 -3.97 8.19
CA LYS A 46 -16.98 -3.99 7.04
C LYS A 46 -16.55 -3.05 5.91
N ILE A 47 -15.27 -3.03 5.63
CA ILE A 47 -14.67 -2.26 4.55
C ILE A 47 -14.52 -3.16 3.33
N ASN A 48 -14.85 -2.62 2.16
CA ASN A 48 -14.63 -3.31 0.89
C ASN A 48 -13.18 -3.12 0.46
N MET A 49 -12.47 -4.20 0.22
CA MET A 49 -11.06 -4.18 -0.14
C MET A 49 -10.86 -4.78 -1.52
N ALA A 50 -10.16 -4.05 -2.39
CA ALA A 50 -9.67 -4.56 -3.66
C ALA A 50 -8.15 -4.61 -3.62
N VAL A 51 -7.55 -5.66 -4.17
CA VAL A 51 -6.10 -5.82 -4.22
C VAL A 51 -5.65 -5.85 -5.67
N LYS A 52 -4.66 -5.03 -5.99
CA LYS A 52 -3.99 -5.02 -7.29
C LYS A 52 -2.52 -5.30 -7.12
N PHE A 53 -1.98 -6.12 -8.00
CA PHE A 53 -0.55 -6.43 -8.05
C PHE A 53 0.11 -5.71 -9.21
N CYS A 54 1.31 -5.21 -8.97
CA CYS A 54 2.20 -4.71 -10.01
C CYS A 54 3.56 -5.41 -9.88
N PRO A 55 4.45 -5.30 -10.88
CA PRO A 55 5.71 -6.05 -10.83
C PRO A 55 6.60 -5.71 -9.64
N GLY A 56 6.88 -4.44 -9.42
CA GLY A 56 7.80 -3.99 -8.37
C GLY A 56 7.45 -2.62 -7.84
N SER A 57 8.23 -2.14 -6.86
CA SER A 57 7.96 -0.88 -6.17
C SER A 57 7.94 0.34 -7.10
N LEU A 58 8.72 0.34 -8.17
CA LEU A 58 8.74 1.44 -9.14
C LEU A 58 7.43 1.59 -9.90
N GLU A 59 6.61 0.55 -9.98
CA GLU A 59 5.34 0.56 -10.70
C GLU A 59 4.13 0.87 -9.83
N LEU A 60 4.32 1.03 -8.51
CA LEU A 60 3.21 1.28 -7.57
C LEU A 60 2.42 2.53 -7.93
N ALA A 61 3.09 3.66 -8.09
CA ALA A 61 2.44 4.94 -8.36
C ALA A 61 1.65 4.92 -9.69
N ALA A 62 2.24 4.38 -10.74
CA ALA A 62 1.58 4.30 -12.06
C ALA A 62 0.35 3.38 -12.01
N THR A 63 0.44 2.28 -11.27
CA THR A 63 -0.68 1.34 -11.10
C THR A 63 -1.83 2.00 -10.34
N ILE A 64 -1.53 2.71 -9.27
CA ILE A 64 -2.52 3.45 -8.49
C ILE A 64 -3.20 4.50 -9.38
N LYS A 65 -2.42 5.31 -10.06
CA LYS A 65 -2.94 6.37 -10.91
C LYS A 65 -3.87 5.82 -11.99
N ARG A 66 -3.48 4.73 -12.63
CA ARG A 66 -4.29 4.07 -13.66
C ARG A 66 -5.59 3.52 -13.09
N THR A 67 -5.51 2.88 -11.92
CA THR A 67 -6.69 2.29 -11.29
C THR A 67 -7.69 3.37 -10.87
N LEU A 68 -7.21 4.48 -10.32
CA LEU A 68 -8.07 5.58 -9.88
C LEU A 68 -8.74 6.32 -11.02
N LYS A 69 -8.25 6.20 -12.25
CA LYS A 69 -8.95 6.75 -13.43
C LYS A 69 -10.21 5.99 -13.78
N ASN A 70 -10.28 4.71 -13.41
CA ASN A 70 -11.36 3.81 -13.83
C ASN A 70 -12.28 3.39 -12.69
N ALA A 71 -11.95 3.71 -11.45
CA ALA A 71 -12.73 3.32 -10.29
C ALA A 71 -12.50 4.32 -9.15
N GLU A 72 -13.51 4.50 -8.31
CA GLU A 72 -13.41 5.36 -7.15
C GLU A 72 -13.09 4.54 -5.90
N PHE A 73 -12.16 5.06 -5.10
CA PHE A 73 -11.81 4.50 -3.81
C PHE A 73 -11.75 5.60 -2.76
N ASP A 74 -12.10 5.26 -1.54
CA ASP A 74 -12.03 6.19 -0.41
C ASP A 74 -10.63 6.30 0.16
N GLY A 75 -9.81 5.28 -0.04
CA GLY A 75 -8.42 5.27 0.39
C GLY A 75 -7.59 4.27 -0.40
N VAL A 76 -6.28 4.48 -0.39
CA VAL A 76 -5.32 3.61 -1.06
C VAL A 76 -4.19 3.26 -0.10
N ILE A 77 -3.84 1.99 -0.05
CA ILE A 77 -2.67 1.50 0.67
C ILE A 77 -1.69 0.96 -0.36
N ALA A 78 -0.48 1.50 -0.37
CA ALA A 78 0.60 1.04 -1.24
C ALA A 78 1.58 0.22 -0.39
N LEU A 79 1.84 -1.02 -0.79
CA LEU A 79 2.77 -1.91 -0.12
C LEU A 79 3.88 -2.34 -1.06
N GLY A 80 5.11 -2.08 -0.65
CA GLY A 80 6.28 -2.53 -1.36
C GLY A 80 7.39 -2.87 -0.38
N LEU A 81 8.37 -3.61 -0.85
CA LEU A 81 9.54 -3.98 -0.06
C LEU A 81 10.78 -3.85 -0.93
N VAL A 82 11.73 -3.07 -0.46
CA VAL A 82 13.03 -2.93 -1.10
C VAL A 82 14.09 -3.50 -0.15
N ILE A 83 14.80 -4.52 -0.61
CA ILE A 83 15.82 -5.19 0.20
C ILE A 83 17.17 -4.57 -0.10
N LYS A 84 17.91 -4.22 0.97
CA LYS A 84 19.26 -3.71 0.86
C LYS A 84 20.17 -4.80 0.29
N GLY A 85 20.76 -4.55 -0.88
CA GLY A 85 21.74 -5.42 -1.51
C GLY A 85 23.15 -4.85 -1.43
N ASP A 86 24.07 -5.47 -2.16
CA ASP A 86 25.50 -5.09 -2.17
C ASP A 86 25.77 -3.81 -2.97
N THR A 87 24.80 -3.38 -3.79
CA THR A 87 24.91 -2.17 -4.60
C THR A 87 23.95 -1.09 -4.09
N PRO A 88 24.18 0.20 -4.46
CA PRO A 88 23.28 1.27 -4.06
C PRO A 88 21.92 1.28 -4.78
N HIS A 89 21.63 0.28 -5.60
CA HIS A 89 20.39 0.18 -6.37
C HIS A 89 19.13 0.31 -5.48
N PHE A 90 19.15 -0.29 -4.30
CA PHE A 90 18.03 -0.22 -3.36
C PHE A 90 17.69 1.22 -2.95
N LYS A 91 18.69 2.11 -2.83
CA LYS A 91 18.46 3.52 -2.50
C LYS A 91 17.77 4.25 -3.64
N LEU A 92 18.17 3.96 -4.88
CA LEU A 92 17.56 4.57 -6.06
C LEU A 92 16.11 4.16 -6.20
N VAL A 93 15.82 2.88 -6.03
CA VAL A 93 14.45 2.36 -6.09
C VAL A 93 13.58 2.97 -5.00
N SER A 94 14.05 2.99 -3.77
CA SER A 94 13.30 3.55 -2.64
C SER A 94 12.99 5.03 -2.85
N ARG A 95 13.96 5.83 -3.23
CA ARG A 95 13.78 7.27 -3.46
C ARG A 95 12.80 7.54 -4.60
N GLN A 96 12.96 6.84 -5.71
CA GLN A 96 12.06 7.02 -6.85
C GLN A 96 10.63 6.62 -6.52
N THR A 97 10.47 5.51 -5.79
CA THR A 97 9.14 5.05 -5.36
C THR A 97 8.44 6.09 -4.50
N PHE A 98 9.10 6.63 -3.49
CA PHE A 98 8.52 7.66 -2.64
C PHE A 98 8.22 8.94 -3.41
N HIS A 99 9.12 9.34 -4.30
CA HIS A 99 8.93 10.52 -5.13
C HIS A 99 7.69 10.39 -6.00
N ASP A 100 7.52 9.26 -6.66
CA ASP A 100 6.40 9.00 -7.55
C ASP A 100 5.07 8.89 -6.78
N LEU A 101 5.06 8.21 -5.64
CA LEU A 101 3.87 8.09 -4.80
C LEU A 101 3.42 9.46 -4.27
N GLY A 102 4.34 10.34 -3.97
CA GLY A 102 4.02 11.69 -3.53
C GLY A 102 3.31 12.54 -4.57
N LYS A 103 3.31 12.12 -5.83
CA LYS A 103 2.66 12.84 -6.94
C LYS A 103 1.30 12.27 -7.36
N VAL A 104 0.90 11.19 -6.75
CA VAL A 104 -0.40 10.57 -7.08
C VAL A 104 -1.57 11.26 -6.35
#